data_0427717d72e373ebce4f574cb564e808
#
_entry.id   0427717d72e373ebce4f574cb564e808
#
_cell.length_a   1.000
_cell.length_b   1.000
_cell.length_c   1.000
_cell.angle_alpha   90.00
_cell.angle_beta   90.00
_cell.angle_gamma   90.00
#
_symmetry.space_group_name_H-M   'P 1'
#
loop_
_entity.id
_entity.type
_entity.pdbx_description
1 polymer ?
#
loop_
_entity_poly.entity_id
_entity_poly.type
_entity_poly.pdbx_seq_one_letter_code
_entity_poly.pdbx_strand_id
1 'polypeptide(L)'
;MAFTKKTVRDIDVDGKRVLVRVDFNVPIKDGVVGDTTRIKAALPTINYLVEHNARVILMSHLGRPEGTGFQPELSLEPVAKKLAELSGLDVAFVADTYGEKAAEAVAAVEPGKVLVLENVRFDKREKKNDPEIAKKLASYGDVFVLDAFGTAHRAQGSVVGPAAYLPAVAGFLLEKEVDTLTGIFAEPERPFVAIVGGSKVSSKIGVLDHLIDSADTLIIGGGMAYTFFLAQGLSVGQSLKEEDWVERAGEMLKKAEEKGVKILLPIDNRVADHFGEDAVPEVVASDAIPDDREGMDIGPKTEELYAEAVKRAKTVFWNGPMGVFEFDNFAHGTQAIAEAVAEADCTSIIGGGDSVAAVNKFNLADKMSWISTGGGASMELVEGKALPGVEALLDA
;
A
#
# COMPACT_ATOMS: atom_id res chain seq x y z
N MET A 1 -3.24 -15.60 -12.71
CA MET A 1 -2.78 -15.35 -14.12
C MET A 1 -1.39 -14.75 -14.01
N ALA A 2 -0.45 -15.15 -14.87
CA ALA A 2 0.90 -14.57 -14.89
C ALA A 2 0.82 -13.07 -15.26
N PHE A 3 1.77 -12.29 -14.82
CA PHE A 3 1.93 -10.89 -15.18
C PHE A 3 2.00 -10.73 -16.72
N THR A 4 1.15 -9.89 -17.29
CA THR A 4 0.93 -9.81 -18.74
C THR A 4 1.70 -8.70 -19.44
N LYS A 5 2.53 -7.97 -18.70
CA LYS A 5 3.33 -6.85 -19.22
C LYS A 5 4.81 -7.23 -19.31
N LYS A 6 5.54 -6.61 -20.21
CA LYS A 6 6.99 -6.75 -20.30
C LYS A 6 7.68 -6.21 -19.05
N THR A 7 8.79 -6.84 -18.69
CA THR A 7 9.64 -6.50 -17.56
C THR A 7 11.01 -6.02 -18.04
N VAL A 8 11.86 -5.59 -17.11
CA VAL A 8 13.25 -5.22 -17.43
C VAL A 8 14.07 -6.35 -18.05
N ARG A 9 13.60 -7.62 -17.96
CA ARG A 9 14.25 -8.78 -18.62
C ARG A 9 13.96 -8.85 -20.12
N ASP A 10 12.88 -8.23 -20.57
CA ASP A 10 12.35 -8.36 -21.91
C ASP A 10 12.81 -7.24 -22.85
N ILE A 11 13.69 -6.37 -22.37
CA ILE A 11 14.20 -5.23 -23.11
C ILE A 11 15.72 -5.11 -22.97
N ASP A 12 16.39 -4.77 -24.06
CA ASP A 12 17.81 -4.45 -24.01
C ASP A 12 18.07 -3.12 -23.30
N VAL A 13 18.95 -3.13 -22.30
CA VAL A 13 19.31 -1.94 -21.48
C VAL A 13 20.80 -1.61 -21.52
N ASP A 14 21.63 -2.42 -22.20
CA ASP A 14 23.08 -2.25 -22.26
C ASP A 14 23.47 -0.89 -22.87
N GLY A 15 24.21 -0.10 -22.10
CA GLY A 15 24.66 1.24 -22.45
C GLY A 15 23.56 2.30 -22.58
N LYS A 16 22.28 1.93 -22.42
CA LYS A 16 21.12 2.82 -22.55
C LYS A 16 20.86 3.64 -21.29
N ARG A 17 20.28 4.82 -21.49
CA ARG A 17 19.73 5.61 -20.39
C ARG A 17 18.38 5.00 -20.01
N VAL A 18 18.28 4.49 -18.80
CA VAL A 18 17.07 3.89 -18.28
C VAL A 18 16.47 4.81 -17.23
N LEU A 19 15.35 5.44 -17.58
CA LEU A 19 14.58 6.26 -16.65
C LEU A 19 13.70 5.37 -15.79
N VAL A 20 13.95 5.33 -14.48
CA VAL A 20 13.25 4.45 -13.55
C VAL A 20 12.39 5.27 -12.59
N ARG A 21 11.10 4.99 -12.54
CA ARG A 21 10.21 5.53 -11.50
C ARG A 21 10.19 4.58 -10.32
N VAL A 22 10.82 5.00 -9.23
CA VAL A 22 10.85 4.29 -7.93
C VAL A 22 9.95 4.98 -6.90
N ASP A 23 9.55 4.30 -5.85
CA ASP A 23 8.81 4.89 -4.73
C ASP A 23 9.71 5.06 -3.50
N PHE A 24 10.41 6.17 -3.44
CA PHE A 24 11.25 6.58 -2.32
C PHE A 24 10.55 7.56 -1.37
N ASN A 25 9.22 7.48 -1.30
CA ASN A 25 8.43 8.26 -0.35
C ASN A 25 8.55 7.65 1.06
N VAL A 26 9.67 7.90 1.70
CA VAL A 26 10.07 7.39 3.01
C VAL A 26 9.99 8.48 4.07
N PRO A 27 9.80 8.14 5.37
CA PRO A 27 9.83 9.12 6.44
C PRO A 27 11.25 9.66 6.64
N ILE A 28 11.37 10.99 6.67
CA ILE A 28 12.62 11.70 6.99
C ILE A 28 12.38 12.56 8.22
N LYS A 29 13.28 12.45 9.20
CA LYS A 29 13.29 13.30 10.38
C LYS A 29 14.69 13.88 10.57
N ASP A 30 14.80 15.19 10.67
CA ASP A 30 16.08 15.92 10.84
C ASP A 30 17.14 15.53 9.79
N GLY A 31 16.70 15.33 8.52
CA GLY A 31 17.57 14.92 7.41
C GLY A 31 17.99 13.43 7.42
N VAL A 32 17.46 12.63 8.34
CA VAL A 32 17.75 11.20 8.46
C VAL A 32 16.57 10.37 7.97
N VAL A 33 16.84 9.43 7.05
CA VAL A 33 15.85 8.46 6.57
C VAL A 33 15.58 7.44 7.68
N GLY A 34 14.31 7.34 8.12
CA GLY A 34 13.89 6.44 9.19
C GLY A 34 13.66 5.01 8.69
N ASP A 35 12.63 4.81 7.88
CA ASP A 35 12.30 3.49 7.30
C ASP A 35 12.91 3.35 5.90
N THR A 36 13.65 2.27 5.68
CA THR A 36 14.34 1.98 4.42
C THR A 36 13.66 0.91 3.57
N THR A 37 12.51 0.42 3.98
CA THR A 37 11.80 -0.70 3.32
C THR A 37 11.58 -0.44 1.84
N ARG A 38 11.10 0.75 1.47
CA ARG A 38 10.85 1.11 0.06
C ARG A 38 12.12 1.23 -0.77
N ILE A 39 13.21 1.73 -0.17
CA ILE A 39 14.51 1.81 -0.85
C ILE A 39 15.02 0.39 -1.12
N LYS A 40 14.99 -0.48 -0.12
CA LYS A 40 15.40 -1.89 -0.26
C LYS A 40 14.56 -2.65 -1.28
N ALA A 41 13.27 -2.38 -1.35
CA ALA A 41 12.36 -3.02 -2.30
C ALA A 41 12.68 -2.69 -3.77
N ALA A 42 13.25 -1.52 -4.06
CA ALA A 42 13.69 -1.13 -5.41
C ALA A 42 15.08 -1.65 -5.79
N LEU A 43 15.89 -2.12 -4.82
CA LEU A 43 17.27 -2.56 -5.09
C LEU A 43 17.38 -3.69 -6.12
N PRO A 44 16.50 -4.70 -6.17
CA PRO A 44 16.61 -5.75 -7.20
C PRO A 44 16.59 -5.20 -8.62
N THR A 45 15.70 -4.26 -8.92
CA THR A 45 15.62 -3.60 -10.24
C THR A 45 16.84 -2.72 -10.50
N ILE A 46 17.25 -1.92 -9.52
CA ILE A 46 18.43 -1.03 -9.66
C ILE A 46 19.70 -1.86 -9.89
N ASN A 47 19.94 -2.89 -9.10
CA ASN A 47 21.10 -3.75 -9.23
C ASN A 47 21.14 -4.46 -10.60
N TYR A 48 20.00 -5.02 -11.03
CA TYR A 48 19.89 -5.63 -12.34
C TYR A 48 20.29 -4.67 -13.47
N LEU A 49 19.80 -3.43 -13.43
CA LEU A 49 20.12 -2.43 -14.44
C LEU A 49 21.62 -2.05 -14.43
N VAL A 50 22.20 -1.89 -13.24
CA VAL A 50 23.64 -1.61 -13.07
C VAL A 50 24.49 -2.76 -13.58
N GLU A 51 24.16 -4.00 -13.22
CA GLU A 51 24.85 -5.22 -13.66
C GLU A 51 24.77 -5.43 -15.17
N HIS A 52 23.70 -4.92 -15.81
CA HIS A 52 23.52 -4.93 -17.28
C HIS A 52 24.01 -3.63 -17.94
N ASN A 53 24.92 -2.90 -17.28
CA ASN A 53 25.63 -1.77 -17.85
C ASN A 53 24.73 -0.60 -18.28
N ALA A 54 23.50 -0.50 -17.71
CA ALA A 54 22.60 0.62 -17.98
C ALA A 54 23.11 1.92 -17.32
N ARG A 55 22.74 3.06 -17.88
CA ARG A 55 22.86 4.39 -17.25
C ARG A 55 21.56 4.65 -16.51
N VAL A 56 21.58 4.50 -15.18
CA VAL A 56 20.34 4.46 -14.38
C VAL A 56 19.98 5.85 -13.89
N ILE A 57 18.82 6.36 -14.29
CA ILE A 57 18.27 7.65 -13.86
C ILE A 57 17.02 7.37 -13.02
N LEU A 58 17.12 7.62 -11.71
CA LEU A 58 16.02 7.41 -10.77
C LEU A 58 15.23 8.69 -10.56
N MET A 59 13.92 8.58 -10.63
CA MET A 59 12.99 9.64 -10.24
C MET A 59 11.97 9.13 -9.22
N SER A 60 11.67 9.94 -8.24
CA SER A 60 10.69 9.67 -7.20
C SER A 60 10.01 10.93 -6.70
N HIS A 61 8.90 10.76 -6.01
CA HIS A 61 8.34 11.78 -5.14
C HIS A 61 8.70 11.54 -3.69
N LEU A 62 8.65 12.59 -2.90
CA LEU A 62 8.76 12.55 -1.44
C LEU A 62 7.73 13.50 -0.84
N GLY A 63 6.91 12.99 0.07
CA GLY A 63 5.90 13.77 0.77
C GLY A 63 4.82 14.39 -0.13
N ARG A 64 4.33 15.53 0.29
CA ARG A 64 3.25 16.27 -0.37
C ARG A 64 3.61 17.74 -0.55
N PRO A 65 4.63 18.06 -1.36
CA PRO A 65 5.01 19.44 -1.59
C PRO A 65 3.88 20.23 -2.26
N GLU A 66 3.91 21.56 -2.10
CA GLU A 66 2.94 22.47 -2.70
C GLU A 66 3.02 22.48 -4.24
N GLY A 67 4.18 22.11 -4.79
CA GLY A 67 4.42 22.06 -6.24
C GLY A 67 4.71 23.44 -6.84
N THR A 68 5.22 24.35 -6.03
CA THR A 68 5.59 25.72 -6.39
C THR A 68 7.11 25.96 -6.38
N GLY A 69 7.89 24.89 -6.24
CA GLY A 69 9.34 24.93 -6.21
C GLY A 69 9.95 24.07 -5.12
N PHE A 70 11.24 24.28 -4.87
CA PHE A 70 12.05 23.51 -3.93
C PHE A 70 11.62 23.74 -2.46
N GLN A 71 11.49 22.65 -1.73
CA GLN A 71 11.23 22.59 -0.30
C GLN A 71 12.30 21.69 0.35
N PRO A 72 13.25 22.26 1.13
CA PRO A 72 14.43 21.52 1.62
C PRO A 72 14.11 20.26 2.40
N GLU A 73 13.03 20.27 3.21
CA GLU A 73 12.58 19.16 4.02
C GLU A 73 12.01 17.99 3.20
N LEU A 74 11.72 18.21 1.93
CA LEU A 74 11.20 17.22 0.99
C LEU A 74 12.19 16.92 -0.15
N SER A 75 13.48 17.28 0.01
CA SER A 75 14.54 16.91 -0.92
C SER A 75 14.86 15.44 -0.88
N LEU A 76 15.15 14.86 -2.05
CA LEU A 76 15.58 13.46 -2.18
C LEU A 76 17.10 13.27 -1.91
N GLU A 77 17.85 14.35 -1.61
CA GLU A 77 19.29 14.21 -1.32
C GLU A 77 19.60 13.23 -0.17
N PRO A 78 18.90 13.25 0.99
CA PRO A 78 19.12 12.26 2.05
C PRO A 78 18.82 10.84 1.60
N VAL A 79 17.82 10.67 0.73
CA VAL A 79 17.44 9.36 0.18
C VAL A 79 18.51 8.83 -0.77
N ALA A 80 19.08 9.67 -1.63
CA ALA A 80 20.17 9.29 -2.52
C ALA A 80 21.41 8.84 -1.73
N LYS A 81 21.75 9.54 -0.66
CA LYS A 81 22.83 9.14 0.28
C LYS A 81 22.55 7.78 0.93
N LYS A 82 21.31 7.58 1.40
CA LYS A 82 20.90 6.31 2.01
C LYS A 82 20.87 5.17 0.99
N LEU A 83 20.48 5.42 -0.25
CA LEU A 83 20.56 4.43 -1.33
C LEU A 83 22.00 3.99 -1.58
N ALA A 84 22.96 4.93 -1.68
CA ALA A 84 24.37 4.61 -1.84
C ALA A 84 24.91 3.76 -0.70
N GLU A 85 24.56 4.12 0.55
CA GLU A 85 24.95 3.34 1.75
C GLU A 85 24.40 1.92 1.72
N LEU A 86 23.12 1.73 1.37
CA LEU A 86 22.46 0.42 1.39
C LEU A 86 22.88 -0.49 0.24
N SER A 87 23.15 0.09 -0.93
CA SER A 87 23.47 -0.67 -2.15
C SER A 87 24.97 -0.87 -2.37
N GLY A 88 25.81 0.01 -1.82
CA GLY A 88 27.25 0.06 -2.15
C GLY A 88 27.52 0.59 -3.57
N LEU A 89 26.52 1.06 -4.30
CA LEU A 89 26.64 1.59 -5.65
C LEU A 89 27.16 3.02 -5.65
N ASP A 90 27.73 3.44 -6.79
CA ASP A 90 28.08 4.83 -7.06
C ASP A 90 26.81 5.58 -7.47
N VAL A 91 26.27 6.37 -6.54
CA VAL A 91 25.01 7.09 -6.67
C VAL A 91 25.28 8.58 -6.62
N ALA A 92 25.04 9.26 -7.73
CA ALA A 92 25.04 10.72 -7.82
C ALA A 92 23.64 11.29 -7.52
N PHE A 93 23.59 12.54 -7.08
CA PHE A 93 22.36 13.30 -6.88
C PHE A 93 22.44 14.63 -7.60
N VAL A 94 21.36 15.07 -8.24
CA VAL A 94 21.23 16.41 -8.82
C VAL A 94 20.03 17.12 -8.21
N ALA A 95 20.26 18.31 -7.66
CA ALA A 95 19.22 19.16 -7.04
C ALA A 95 18.39 19.88 -8.11
N ASP A 96 17.91 19.16 -9.09
CA ASP A 96 17.05 19.60 -10.17
C ASP A 96 16.30 18.41 -10.77
N THR A 97 15.12 18.67 -11.33
CA THR A 97 14.29 17.62 -11.98
C THR A 97 14.03 17.96 -13.45
N TYR A 98 13.70 19.20 -13.75
CA TYR A 98 13.18 19.60 -15.05
C TYR A 98 14.07 20.63 -15.79
N GLY A 99 15.09 21.16 -15.13
CA GLY A 99 15.95 22.22 -15.61
C GLY A 99 17.18 21.75 -16.40
N GLU A 100 18.08 22.68 -16.64
CA GLU A 100 19.33 22.44 -17.38
C GLU A 100 20.31 21.56 -16.59
N LYS A 101 20.41 21.77 -15.27
CA LYS A 101 21.29 20.96 -14.40
C LYS A 101 20.93 19.48 -14.43
N ALA A 102 19.63 19.16 -14.42
CA ALA A 102 19.18 17.78 -14.56
C ALA A 102 19.54 17.20 -15.93
N ALA A 103 19.35 17.98 -17.01
CA ALA A 103 19.69 17.52 -18.36
C ALA A 103 21.20 17.26 -18.52
N GLU A 104 22.05 18.15 -18.00
CA GLU A 104 23.51 18.00 -18.00
C GLU A 104 23.96 16.78 -17.18
N ALA A 105 23.40 16.62 -15.97
CA ALA A 105 23.70 15.47 -15.12
C ALA A 105 23.31 14.15 -15.78
N VAL A 106 22.12 14.08 -16.39
CA VAL A 106 21.66 12.90 -17.15
C VAL A 106 22.56 12.56 -18.31
N ALA A 107 23.02 13.58 -19.06
CA ALA A 107 23.95 13.37 -20.19
C ALA A 107 25.31 12.85 -19.73
N ALA A 108 25.74 13.17 -18.51
CA ALA A 108 27.02 12.80 -17.94
C ALA A 108 27.02 11.43 -17.25
N VAL A 109 25.86 10.78 -17.04
CA VAL A 109 25.81 9.45 -16.39
C VAL A 109 26.54 8.41 -17.23
N GLU A 110 27.51 7.75 -16.63
CA GLU A 110 28.25 6.64 -17.25
C GLU A 110 27.50 5.31 -17.13
N PRO A 111 27.76 4.33 -18.02
CA PRO A 111 27.23 3.00 -17.90
C PRO A 111 27.55 2.36 -16.53
N GLY A 112 26.58 1.67 -15.93
CA GLY A 112 26.71 1.05 -14.62
C GLY A 112 26.64 2.03 -13.43
N LYS A 113 26.33 3.32 -13.67
CA LYS A 113 26.19 4.35 -12.62
C LYS A 113 24.73 4.73 -12.42
N VAL A 114 24.46 5.32 -11.25
CA VAL A 114 23.12 5.72 -10.81
C VAL A 114 23.07 7.23 -10.56
N LEU A 115 22.08 7.90 -11.11
CA LEU A 115 21.76 9.30 -10.82
C LEU A 115 20.36 9.38 -10.21
N VAL A 116 20.22 10.08 -9.10
CA VAL A 116 18.92 10.41 -8.49
C VAL A 116 18.57 11.85 -8.82
N LEU A 117 17.42 12.08 -9.44
CA LEU A 117 16.86 13.40 -9.66
C LEU A 117 16.18 13.94 -8.40
N GLU A 118 16.00 15.25 -8.31
CA GLU A 118 15.22 15.87 -7.24
C GLU A 118 13.73 15.51 -7.33
N ASN A 119 12.99 15.77 -6.27
CA ASN A 119 11.59 15.43 -6.07
C ASN A 119 10.71 15.91 -7.24
N VAL A 120 10.13 14.97 -7.98
CA VAL A 120 9.29 15.26 -9.16
C VAL A 120 8.06 16.11 -8.85
N ARG A 121 7.63 16.15 -7.58
CA ARG A 121 6.45 16.91 -7.14
C ARG A 121 6.74 18.36 -6.76
N PHE A 122 7.97 18.83 -6.89
CA PHE A 122 8.26 20.27 -6.75
C PHE A 122 7.63 21.10 -7.87
N ASP A 123 7.15 20.45 -8.93
CA ASP A 123 6.29 21.05 -9.95
C ASP A 123 4.89 20.41 -9.90
N LYS A 124 3.85 21.22 -9.63
CA LYS A 124 2.44 20.78 -9.54
C LYS A 124 1.90 20.15 -10.82
N ARG A 125 2.52 20.42 -11.97
CA ARG A 125 2.14 19.84 -13.27
C ARG A 125 2.36 18.32 -13.31
N GLU A 126 3.28 17.80 -12.49
CA GLU A 126 3.51 16.36 -12.36
C GLU A 126 2.21 15.63 -11.96
N LYS A 127 1.49 16.12 -10.94
CA LYS A 127 0.25 15.51 -10.48
C LYS A 127 -0.88 15.53 -11.52
N LYS A 128 -0.80 16.43 -12.49
CA LYS A 128 -1.82 16.62 -13.54
C LYS A 128 -1.50 15.86 -14.83
N ASN A 129 -0.42 15.08 -14.85
CA ASN A 129 0.09 14.43 -16.06
C ASN A 129 0.26 15.42 -17.23
N ASP A 130 0.85 16.56 -16.93
CA ASP A 130 1.09 17.61 -17.93
C ASP A 130 2.00 17.08 -19.05
N PRO A 131 1.64 17.22 -20.33
CA PRO A 131 2.40 16.69 -21.46
C PRO A 131 3.83 17.23 -21.57
N GLU A 132 4.08 18.48 -21.16
CA GLU A 132 5.42 19.07 -21.19
C GLU A 132 6.33 18.40 -20.15
N ILE A 133 5.81 18.16 -18.96
CA ILE A 133 6.51 17.41 -17.89
C ILE A 133 6.80 15.99 -18.34
N ALA A 134 5.79 15.29 -18.89
CA ALA A 134 5.93 13.93 -19.40
C ALA A 134 7.01 13.84 -20.49
N LYS A 135 6.97 14.74 -21.46
CA LYS A 135 7.96 14.82 -22.55
C LYS A 135 9.37 15.17 -22.04
N LYS A 136 9.46 16.09 -21.06
CA LYS A 136 10.73 16.44 -20.44
C LYS A 136 11.37 15.25 -19.73
N LEU A 137 10.62 14.54 -18.90
CA LEU A 137 11.10 13.31 -18.24
C LEU A 137 11.50 12.24 -19.27
N ALA A 138 10.69 12.01 -20.29
CA ALA A 138 11.00 11.05 -21.34
C ALA A 138 12.32 11.38 -22.09
N SER A 139 12.69 12.66 -22.20
CA SER A 139 13.96 13.07 -22.84
C SER A 139 15.20 12.58 -22.09
N TYR A 140 15.06 12.15 -20.84
CA TYR A 140 16.14 11.66 -20.01
C TYR A 140 16.46 10.17 -20.19
N GLY A 141 15.60 9.42 -20.89
CA GLY A 141 15.75 7.98 -21.08
C GLY A 141 15.67 7.53 -22.53
N ASP A 142 16.13 6.32 -22.76
CA ASP A 142 15.91 5.56 -24.00
C ASP A 142 14.88 4.43 -23.72
N VAL A 143 14.73 4.07 -22.45
CA VAL A 143 13.76 3.11 -21.91
C VAL A 143 13.16 3.69 -20.62
N PHE A 144 11.88 3.47 -20.40
CA PHE A 144 11.20 3.77 -19.14
C PHE A 144 10.89 2.50 -18.35
N VAL A 145 11.22 2.49 -17.07
CA VAL A 145 10.90 1.41 -16.13
C VAL A 145 10.02 1.95 -15.02
N LEU A 146 8.83 1.39 -14.86
CA LEU A 146 7.96 1.66 -13.71
C LEU A 146 8.21 0.61 -12.63
N ASP A 147 8.78 1.03 -11.51
CA ASP A 147 9.06 0.18 -10.34
C ASP A 147 8.53 0.79 -9.04
N ALA A 148 7.38 1.43 -9.12
CA ALA A 148 6.74 2.18 -8.05
C ALA A 148 5.27 1.78 -7.91
N PHE A 149 5.03 0.56 -7.42
CA PHE A 149 3.67 0.00 -7.30
C PHE A 149 2.74 0.92 -6.50
N GLY A 150 3.21 1.51 -5.39
CA GLY A 150 2.43 2.43 -4.56
C GLY A 150 1.87 3.66 -5.28
N THR A 151 2.39 3.98 -6.48
CA THR A 151 1.90 5.10 -7.31
C THR A 151 1.21 4.65 -8.59
N ALA A 152 1.21 3.36 -8.92
CA ALA A 152 0.72 2.83 -10.19
C ALA A 152 -0.78 3.08 -10.44
N HIS A 153 -1.56 3.32 -9.39
CA HIS A 153 -2.98 3.68 -9.45
C HIS A 153 -3.25 5.13 -9.88
N ARG A 154 -2.21 5.94 -10.10
CA ARG A 154 -2.34 7.37 -10.43
C ARG A 154 -1.81 7.67 -11.81
N ALA A 155 -2.66 8.29 -12.66
CA ALA A 155 -2.24 8.80 -13.96
C ALA A 155 -1.48 10.14 -13.78
N GLN A 156 -0.23 10.08 -13.29
CA GLN A 156 0.62 11.24 -13.04
C GLN A 156 1.80 11.31 -14.02
N GLY A 157 2.36 12.50 -14.24
CA GLY A 157 3.39 12.76 -15.23
C GLY A 157 4.67 11.93 -15.09
N SER A 158 5.05 11.54 -13.86
CA SER A 158 6.18 10.64 -13.61
C SER A 158 5.82 9.14 -13.62
N VAL A 159 4.53 8.79 -13.68
CA VAL A 159 4.05 7.39 -13.63
C VAL A 159 3.66 6.87 -15.01
N VAL A 160 2.81 7.61 -15.72
CA VAL A 160 2.32 7.21 -17.05
C VAL A 160 2.93 8.06 -18.18
N GLY A 161 3.41 9.26 -17.86
CA GLY A 161 3.84 10.23 -18.86
C GLY A 161 4.94 9.72 -19.79
N PRO A 162 6.09 9.20 -19.30
CA PRO A 162 7.18 8.74 -20.15
C PRO A 162 6.80 7.57 -21.06
N ALA A 163 5.82 6.73 -20.66
CA ALA A 163 5.35 5.61 -21.48
C ALA A 163 4.69 6.03 -22.81
N ALA A 164 4.25 7.29 -22.92
CA ALA A 164 3.75 7.84 -24.17
C ALA A 164 4.85 8.11 -25.20
N TYR A 165 6.13 8.11 -24.80
CA TYR A 165 7.26 8.51 -25.63
C TYR A 165 8.38 7.46 -25.70
N LEU A 166 8.44 6.55 -24.72
CA LEU A 166 9.50 5.56 -24.58
C LEU A 166 8.91 4.15 -24.50
N PRO A 167 9.66 3.12 -24.95
CA PRO A 167 9.35 1.77 -24.55
C PRO A 167 9.29 1.66 -23.03
N ALA A 168 8.15 1.22 -22.49
CA ALA A 168 7.86 1.19 -21.07
C ALA A 168 7.67 -0.23 -20.56
N VAL A 169 8.39 -0.61 -19.52
CA VAL A 169 8.35 -1.96 -18.93
C VAL A 169 8.26 -1.91 -17.41
N ALA A 170 7.88 -3.02 -16.78
CA ALA A 170 7.85 -3.14 -15.33
C ALA A 170 9.24 -3.41 -14.75
N GLY A 171 9.52 -2.82 -13.57
CA GLY A 171 10.56 -3.31 -12.69
C GLY A 171 10.10 -4.53 -11.89
N PHE A 172 11.03 -5.17 -11.17
CA PHE A 172 10.76 -6.41 -10.43
C PHE A 172 9.82 -6.22 -9.24
N LEU A 173 9.84 -5.05 -8.60
CA LEU A 173 8.90 -4.76 -7.51
C LEU A 173 7.48 -4.66 -8.04
N LEU A 174 7.26 -3.91 -9.12
CA LEU A 174 5.94 -3.78 -9.73
C LEU A 174 5.41 -5.12 -10.22
N GLU A 175 6.22 -5.90 -10.95
CA GLU A 175 5.88 -7.25 -11.41
C GLU A 175 5.45 -8.12 -10.22
N LYS A 176 6.28 -8.21 -9.18
CA LYS A 176 6.03 -9.06 -8.01
C LYS A 176 4.77 -8.66 -7.25
N GLU A 177 4.54 -7.36 -7.05
CA GLU A 177 3.34 -6.87 -6.35
C GLU A 177 2.06 -7.20 -7.12
N VAL A 178 2.05 -6.93 -8.43
CA VAL A 178 0.88 -7.20 -9.27
C VAL A 178 0.64 -8.71 -9.37
N ASP A 179 1.67 -9.51 -9.63
CA ASP A 179 1.55 -10.96 -9.79
C ASP A 179 1.09 -11.63 -8.48
N THR A 180 1.66 -11.23 -7.34
CA THR A 180 1.27 -11.74 -6.01
C THR A 180 -0.19 -11.43 -5.72
N LEU A 181 -0.62 -10.18 -5.86
CA LEU A 181 -1.99 -9.78 -5.55
C LEU A 181 -2.99 -10.40 -6.53
N THR A 182 -2.74 -10.33 -7.83
CA THR A 182 -3.66 -10.92 -8.82
C THR A 182 -3.72 -12.44 -8.73
N GLY A 183 -2.60 -13.11 -8.46
CA GLY A 183 -2.54 -14.56 -8.32
C GLY A 183 -3.38 -15.08 -7.15
N ILE A 184 -3.27 -14.41 -6.00
CA ILE A 184 -4.00 -14.79 -4.79
C ILE A 184 -5.51 -14.62 -4.95
N PHE A 185 -5.96 -13.54 -5.62
CA PHE A 185 -7.39 -13.33 -5.81
C PHE A 185 -7.98 -14.19 -6.96
N ALA A 186 -7.15 -14.60 -7.92
CA ALA A 186 -7.61 -15.46 -9.01
C ALA A 186 -7.86 -16.91 -8.55
N GLU A 187 -6.91 -17.49 -7.81
CA GLU A 187 -6.94 -18.89 -7.37
C GLU A 187 -6.39 -19.02 -5.94
N PRO A 188 -7.10 -18.52 -4.90
CA PRO A 188 -6.63 -18.63 -3.53
C PRO A 188 -6.63 -20.08 -3.06
N GLU A 189 -5.59 -20.48 -2.33
CA GLU A 189 -5.65 -21.73 -1.56
C GLU A 189 -6.68 -21.56 -0.45
N ARG A 190 -7.64 -22.52 -0.39
CA ARG A 190 -8.79 -22.39 0.53
C ARG A 190 -8.60 -23.21 1.82
N PRO A 191 -9.15 -22.76 2.95
CA PRO A 191 -10.04 -21.60 3.13
C PRO A 191 -9.33 -20.26 2.96
N PHE A 192 -9.96 -19.32 2.21
CA PHE A 192 -9.52 -17.94 2.07
C PHE A 192 -10.24 -17.04 3.07
N VAL A 193 -9.49 -16.45 4.00
CA VAL A 193 -9.97 -15.51 4.99
C VAL A 193 -9.51 -14.11 4.63
N ALA A 194 -10.45 -13.20 4.44
CA ALA A 194 -10.18 -11.79 4.27
C ALA A 194 -10.47 -11.02 5.57
N ILE A 195 -9.57 -10.15 5.99
CA ILE A 195 -9.68 -9.32 7.18
C ILE A 195 -9.68 -7.86 6.75
N VAL A 196 -10.77 -7.16 7.02
CA VAL A 196 -10.93 -5.76 6.67
C VAL A 196 -11.30 -4.96 7.90
N GLY A 197 -10.46 -4.00 8.24
CA GLY A 197 -10.67 -3.08 9.35
C GLY A 197 -10.55 -1.63 8.92
N GLY A 198 -10.60 -0.74 9.91
CA GLY A 198 -10.47 0.70 9.69
C GLY A 198 -11.71 1.47 10.13
N SER A 199 -11.69 2.78 9.88
CA SER A 199 -12.68 3.70 10.46
C SER A 199 -14.00 3.77 9.68
N LYS A 200 -13.99 3.60 8.34
CA LYS A 200 -15.13 3.94 7.46
C LYS A 200 -15.44 2.86 6.43
N VAL A 201 -16.70 2.45 6.36
CA VAL A 201 -17.23 1.56 5.32
C VAL A 201 -17.08 2.19 3.94
N SER A 202 -17.42 3.49 3.81
CA SER A 202 -17.37 4.23 2.54
C SER A 202 -16.02 4.14 1.82
N SER A 203 -14.94 4.07 2.57
CA SER A 203 -13.58 3.98 2.02
C SER A 203 -13.18 2.57 1.58
N LYS A 204 -13.98 1.55 1.90
CA LYS A 204 -13.68 0.13 1.69
C LYS A 204 -14.73 -0.62 0.85
N ILE A 205 -15.74 0.09 0.36
CA ILE A 205 -16.87 -0.51 -0.38
C ILE A 205 -16.40 -1.40 -1.53
N GLY A 206 -15.51 -0.92 -2.38
CA GLY A 206 -15.03 -1.69 -3.53
C GLY A 206 -14.28 -2.95 -3.11
N VAL A 207 -13.45 -2.83 -2.08
CA VAL A 207 -12.71 -3.96 -1.50
C VAL A 207 -13.67 -4.99 -0.91
N LEU A 208 -14.64 -4.54 -0.09
CA LEU A 208 -15.63 -5.42 0.54
C LEU A 208 -16.46 -6.17 -0.50
N ASP A 209 -16.96 -5.47 -1.52
CA ASP A 209 -17.74 -6.09 -2.60
C ASP A 209 -16.94 -7.19 -3.32
N HIS A 210 -15.68 -6.93 -3.65
CA HIS A 210 -14.81 -7.91 -4.31
C HIS A 210 -14.48 -9.09 -3.39
N LEU A 211 -14.22 -8.84 -2.11
CA LEU A 211 -13.93 -9.90 -1.13
C LEU A 211 -15.13 -10.80 -0.85
N ILE A 212 -16.37 -10.25 -0.86
CA ILE A 212 -17.60 -11.06 -0.80
C ILE A 212 -17.71 -12.00 -2.01
N ASP A 213 -17.15 -11.62 -3.15
CA ASP A 213 -17.17 -12.47 -4.35
C ASP A 213 -16.06 -13.54 -4.36
N SER A 214 -15.01 -13.40 -3.55
CA SER A 214 -13.79 -14.21 -3.64
C SER A 214 -13.43 -14.99 -2.35
N ALA A 215 -13.74 -14.48 -1.16
CA ALA A 215 -13.36 -15.11 0.11
C ALA A 215 -14.37 -16.15 0.59
N ASP A 216 -13.92 -17.07 1.45
CA ASP A 216 -14.81 -18.00 2.20
C ASP A 216 -15.31 -17.38 3.50
N THR A 217 -14.45 -16.56 4.13
CA THR A 217 -14.79 -15.82 5.36
C THR A 217 -14.27 -14.40 5.26
N LEU A 218 -15.11 -13.43 5.61
CA LEU A 218 -14.79 -12.01 5.71
C LEU A 218 -14.89 -11.56 7.16
N ILE A 219 -13.77 -11.18 7.75
CA ILE A 219 -13.66 -10.61 9.10
C ILE A 219 -13.72 -9.10 8.99
N ILE A 220 -14.62 -8.46 9.73
CA ILE A 220 -14.77 -7.01 9.78
C ILE A 220 -14.45 -6.52 11.18
N GLY A 221 -13.59 -5.48 11.26
CA GLY A 221 -13.22 -4.84 12.53
C GLY A 221 -13.03 -3.34 12.39
N GLY A 222 -12.61 -2.70 13.48
CA GLY A 222 -12.47 -1.25 13.54
C GLY A 222 -13.79 -0.50 13.56
N GLY A 223 -13.73 0.81 13.41
CA GLY A 223 -14.91 1.69 13.46
C GLY A 223 -15.99 1.39 12.42
N MET A 224 -15.59 0.81 11.29
CA MET A 224 -16.55 0.41 10.24
C MET A 224 -17.53 -0.67 10.71
N ALA A 225 -17.20 -1.50 11.69
CA ALA A 225 -18.07 -2.55 12.22
C ALA A 225 -19.37 -1.96 12.81
N TYR A 226 -19.33 -0.77 13.39
CA TYR A 226 -20.50 -0.13 13.99
C TYR A 226 -21.55 0.29 12.95
N THR A 227 -21.16 0.58 11.72
CA THR A 227 -22.11 0.80 10.62
C THR A 227 -22.84 -0.51 10.25
N PHE A 228 -22.16 -1.66 10.31
CA PHE A 228 -22.80 -2.97 10.14
C PHE A 228 -23.72 -3.32 11.31
N PHE A 229 -23.37 -2.94 12.54
CA PHE A 229 -24.28 -3.12 13.70
C PHE A 229 -25.57 -2.32 13.54
N LEU A 230 -25.49 -1.07 13.08
CA LEU A 230 -26.68 -0.30 12.76
C LEU A 230 -27.55 -0.98 11.68
N ALA A 231 -26.94 -1.58 10.66
CA ALA A 231 -27.66 -2.34 9.64
C ALA A 231 -28.40 -3.58 10.21
N GLN A 232 -27.89 -4.12 11.33
CA GLN A 232 -28.54 -5.20 12.08
C GLN A 232 -29.56 -4.68 13.12
N GLY A 233 -29.74 -3.36 13.23
CA GLY A 233 -30.68 -2.74 14.19
C GLY A 233 -30.13 -2.63 15.62
N LEU A 234 -28.81 -2.78 15.82
CA LEU A 234 -28.16 -2.63 17.12
C LEU A 234 -27.83 -1.17 17.42
N SER A 235 -27.82 -0.79 18.71
CA SER A 235 -27.29 0.50 19.17
C SER A 235 -25.77 0.46 19.22
N VAL A 236 -25.12 1.60 18.90
CA VAL A 236 -23.66 1.71 18.88
C VAL A 236 -23.12 2.86 19.76
N GLY A 237 -23.99 3.46 20.59
CA GLY A 237 -23.62 4.59 21.45
C GLY A 237 -23.00 5.74 20.67
N GLN A 238 -21.88 6.26 21.18
CA GLN A 238 -21.09 7.33 20.56
C GLN A 238 -20.08 6.82 19.53
N SER A 239 -20.06 5.52 19.23
CA SER A 239 -19.11 4.91 18.30
C SER A 239 -19.15 5.57 16.93
N LEU A 240 -18.00 5.61 16.26
CA LEU A 240 -17.87 6.08 14.90
C LEU A 240 -18.80 5.29 13.97
N LYS A 241 -19.61 5.98 13.20
CA LYS A 241 -20.60 5.37 12.28
C LYS A 241 -20.80 6.24 11.06
N GLU A 242 -21.28 5.62 9.99
CA GLU A 242 -21.68 6.29 8.75
C GLU A 242 -23.14 5.97 8.45
N GLU A 243 -24.06 6.84 8.88
CA GLU A 243 -25.51 6.62 8.77
C GLU A 243 -25.97 6.49 7.31
N ASP A 244 -25.34 7.24 6.40
CA ASP A 244 -25.63 7.18 4.96
C ASP A 244 -25.23 5.83 4.31
N TRP A 245 -24.46 5.00 5.00
CA TRP A 245 -23.94 3.73 4.52
C TRP A 245 -24.59 2.50 5.17
N VAL A 246 -25.55 2.69 6.07
CA VAL A 246 -26.24 1.61 6.80
C VAL A 246 -27.01 0.69 5.84
N GLU A 247 -27.74 1.25 4.89
CA GLU A 247 -28.45 0.45 3.88
C GLU A 247 -27.48 -0.40 3.06
N ARG A 248 -26.37 0.20 2.63
CA ARG A 248 -25.35 -0.50 1.85
C ARG A 248 -24.67 -1.60 2.65
N ALA A 249 -24.40 -1.39 3.94
CA ALA A 249 -23.86 -2.41 4.83
C ALA A 249 -24.85 -3.59 4.96
N GLY A 250 -26.14 -3.31 5.06
CA GLY A 250 -27.20 -4.34 5.07
C GLY A 250 -27.25 -5.16 3.77
N GLU A 251 -27.14 -4.49 2.62
CA GLU A 251 -27.04 -5.17 1.31
C GLU A 251 -25.82 -6.09 1.22
N MET A 252 -24.67 -5.68 1.77
CA MET A 252 -23.46 -6.50 1.80
C MET A 252 -23.63 -7.75 2.65
N LEU A 253 -24.25 -7.64 3.83
CA LEU A 253 -24.58 -8.79 4.68
C LEU A 253 -25.46 -9.80 3.92
N LYS A 254 -26.50 -9.31 3.24
CA LYS A 254 -27.40 -10.14 2.44
C LYS A 254 -26.67 -10.80 1.26
N LYS A 255 -25.85 -10.03 0.51
CA LYS A 255 -25.06 -10.54 -0.60
C LYS A 255 -24.12 -11.66 -0.15
N ALA A 256 -23.48 -11.49 1.00
CA ALA A 256 -22.59 -12.53 1.57
C ALA A 256 -23.35 -13.80 1.92
N GLU A 257 -24.53 -13.68 2.55
CA GLU A 257 -25.40 -14.83 2.86
C GLU A 257 -25.82 -15.56 1.58
N GLU A 258 -26.29 -14.84 0.54
CA GLU A 258 -26.66 -15.42 -0.76
C GLU A 258 -25.52 -16.16 -1.44
N LYS A 259 -24.27 -15.71 -1.24
CA LYS A 259 -23.06 -16.32 -1.80
C LYS A 259 -22.44 -17.41 -0.92
N GLY A 260 -22.96 -17.61 0.28
CA GLY A 260 -22.42 -18.56 1.25
C GLY A 260 -21.09 -18.10 1.89
N VAL A 261 -20.78 -16.82 1.82
CA VAL A 261 -19.60 -16.21 2.47
C VAL A 261 -19.93 -15.88 3.92
N LYS A 262 -19.10 -16.34 4.84
CA LYS A 262 -19.29 -16.07 6.25
C LYS A 262 -18.73 -14.70 6.63
N ILE A 263 -19.59 -13.74 6.96
CA ILE A 263 -19.15 -12.47 7.57
C ILE A 263 -19.07 -12.65 9.08
N LEU A 264 -17.91 -12.35 9.67
CA LEU A 264 -17.69 -12.27 11.10
C LEU A 264 -17.63 -10.81 11.53
N LEU A 265 -18.58 -10.41 12.37
CA LEU A 265 -18.61 -9.12 13.06
C LEU A 265 -18.19 -9.31 14.51
N PRO A 266 -17.69 -8.25 15.20
CA PRO A 266 -17.36 -8.34 16.60
C PRO A 266 -18.59 -8.76 17.46
N ILE A 267 -18.38 -9.65 18.41
CA ILE A 267 -19.41 -10.09 19.37
C ILE A 267 -19.28 -9.40 20.74
N ASP A 268 -18.11 -8.82 20.99
CA ASP A 268 -17.84 -7.91 22.11
C ASP A 268 -16.83 -6.83 21.69
N ASN A 269 -16.81 -5.73 22.44
CA ASN A 269 -15.99 -4.55 22.12
C ASN A 269 -15.35 -4.00 23.38
N ARG A 270 -14.16 -3.41 23.24
CA ARG A 270 -13.61 -2.46 24.23
C ARG A 270 -14.14 -1.09 23.91
N VAL A 271 -14.92 -0.54 24.82
CA VAL A 271 -15.52 0.78 24.73
C VAL A 271 -14.91 1.73 25.75
N ALA A 272 -15.03 3.02 25.54
CA ALA A 272 -14.58 4.05 26.47
C ALA A 272 -15.55 5.23 26.51
N ASP A 273 -15.39 6.11 27.49
CA ASP A 273 -16.20 7.32 27.66
C ASP A 273 -15.70 8.50 26.80
N HIS A 274 -14.50 8.40 26.23
CA HIS A 274 -13.94 9.38 25.32
C HIS A 274 -12.85 8.78 24.44
N PHE A 275 -12.56 9.42 23.30
CA PHE A 275 -11.45 9.06 22.41
C PHE A 275 -10.15 9.67 22.96
N GLY A 276 -9.29 8.85 23.54
CA GLY A 276 -8.02 9.29 24.10
C GLY A 276 -7.10 8.16 24.51
N GLU A 277 -5.80 8.44 24.56
CA GLU A 277 -4.78 7.47 25.00
C GLU A 277 -4.93 7.15 26.51
N ASP A 278 -5.49 8.07 27.28
CA ASP A 278 -5.78 7.94 28.70
C ASP A 278 -7.14 7.31 29.01
N ALA A 279 -7.94 7.00 27.98
CA ALA A 279 -9.24 6.36 28.14
C ALA A 279 -9.11 4.94 28.73
N VAL A 280 -10.03 4.58 29.62
CA VAL A 280 -10.05 3.28 30.29
C VAL A 280 -10.99 2.34 29.55
N PRO A 281 -10.51 1.20 29.03
CA PRO A 281 -11.37 0.28 28.30
C PRO A 281 -12.32 -0.47 29.23
N GLU A 282 -13.58 -0.58 28.79
CA GLU A 282 -14.61 -1.43 29.36
C GLU A 282 -15.04 -2.46 28.30
N VAL A 283 -15.17 -3.73 28.66
CA VAL A 283 -15.61 -4.79 27.73
C VAL A 283 -17.11 -4.95 27.82
N VAL A 284 -17.79 -4.78 26.68
CA VAL A 284 -19.24 -4.93 26.56
C VAL A 284 -19.60 -5.83 25.37
N ALA A 285 -20.75 -6.50 25.44
CA ALA A 285 -21.29 -7.24 24.31
C ALA A 285 -21.68 -6.26 23.17
N SER A 286 -21.58 -6.70 21.90
CA SER A 286 -21.87 -5.83 20.77
C SER A 286 -23.33 -5.37 20.65
N ASP A 287 -24.26 -6.10 21.27
CA ASP A 287 -25.68 -5.77 21.37
C ASP A 287 -26.02 -4.94 22.63
N ALA A 288 -25.03 -4.58 23.43
CA ALA A 288 -25.19 -3.87 24.71
C ALA A 288 -24.21 -2.69 24.87
N ILE A 289 -23.86 -2.02 23.79
CA ILE A 289 -23.00 -0.82 23.86
C ILE A 289 -23.79 0.33 24.50
N PRO A 290 -23.32 0.90 25.62
CA PRO A 290 -24.00 2.00 26.28
C PRO A 290 -24.05 3.27 25.41
N ASP A 291 -25.11 4.10 25.59
CA ASP A 291 -25.32 5.31 24.79
C ASP A 291 -24.21 6.38 25.00
N ASP A 292 -23.54 6.36 26.13
CA ASP A 292 -22.47 7.29 26.55
C ASP A 292 -21.05 6.72 26.33
N ARG A 293 -20.93 5.63 25.57
CA ARG A 293 -19.66 4.97 25.28
C ARG A 293 -19.40 4.92 23.77
N GLU A 294 -18.14 4.97 23.41
CA GLU A 294 -17.68 4.71 22.04
C GLU A 294 -16.78 3.48 21.98
N GLY A 295 -16.97 2.68 20.95
CA GLY A 295 -16.14 1.52 20.69
C GLY A 295 -14.79 1.90 20.08
N MET A 296 -13.71 1.35 20.64
CA MET A 296 -12.34 1.67 20.24
C MET A 296 -11.53 0.44 19.83
N ASP A 297 -11.92 -0.76 20.23
CA ASP A 297 -11.28 -2.01 19.83
C ASP A 297 -12.27 -3.19 19.95
N ILE A 298 -11.95 -4.30 19.32
CA ILE A 298 -12.69 -5.55 19.51
C ILE A 298 -12.43 -6.12 20.92
N GLY A 299 -13.38 -6.88 21.44
CA GLY A 299 -13.26 -7.51 22.75
C GLY A 299 -12.58 -8.89 22.71
N PRO A 300 -12.24 -9.47 23.87
CA PRO A 300 -11.48 -10.72 23.98
C PRO A 300 -12.20 -11.94 23.36
N LYS A 301 -13.52 -12.01 23.42
CA LYS A 301 -14.27 -13.09 22.77
C LYS A 301 -14.23 -12.98 21.25
N THR A 302 -14.19 -11.76 20.73
CA THR A 302 -14.03 -11.49 19.30
C THR A 302 -12.63 -11.85 18.84
N GLU A 303 -11.60 -11.56 19.65
CA GLU A 303 -10.22 -11.95 19.37
C GLU A 303 -10.11 -13.48 19.20
N GLU A 304 -10.70 -14.25 20.11
CA GLU A 304 -10.72 -15.72 20.01
C GLU A 304 -11.47 -16.19 18.76
N LEU A 305 -12.66 -15.64 18.49
CA LEU A 305 -13.47 -15.98 17.33
C LEU A 305 -12.72 -15.74 16.01
N TYR A 306 -12.05 -14.61 15.90
CA TYR A 306 -11.31 -14.23 14.69
C TYR A 306 -10.03 -15.05 14.54
N ALA A 307 -9.28 -15.25 15.62
CA ALA A 307 -8.10 -16.09 15.64
C ALA A 307 -8.39 -17.54 15.21
N GLU A 308 -9.55 -18.11 15.63
CA GLU A 308 -9.96 -19.43 15.17
C GLU A 308 -10.22 -19.51 13.67
N ALA A 309 -10.82 -18.46 13.07
CA ALA A 309 -11.04 -18.42 11.64
C ALA A 309 -9.69 -18.31 10.88
N VAL A 310 -8.79 -17.48 11.37
CA VAL A 310 -7.44 -17.29 10.81
C VAL A 310 -6.61 -18.57 10.88
N LYS A 311 -6.62 -19.29 12.00
CA LYS A 311 -5.87 -20.55 12.19
C LYS A 311 -6.24 -21.63 11.17
N ARG A 312 -7.46 -21.60 10.64
CA ARG A 312 -7.95 -22.58 9.64
C ARG A 312 -7.68 -22.14 8.20
N ALA A 313 -7.25 -20.90 8.00
CA ALA A 313 -7.01 -20.35 6.67
C ALA A 313 -5.79 -20.99 6.00
N LYS A 314 -5.84 -21.08 4.68
CA LYS A 314 -4.67 -21.33 3.82
C LYS A 314 -4.22 -20.08 3.09
N THR A 315 -5.14 -19.13 2.90
CA THR A 315 -4.83 -17.80 2.41
C THR A 315 -5.45 -16.77 3.34
N VAL A 316 -4.68 -15.75 3.71
CA VAL A 316 -5.13 -14.59 4.49
C VAL A 316 -4.79 -13.30 3.74
N PHE A 317 -5.78 -12.47 3.51
CA PHE A 317 -5.59 -11.08 3.11
C PHE A 317 -6.02 -10.17 4.26
N TRP A 318 -5.14 -9.26 4.70
CA TRP A 318 -5.44 -8.36 5.81
C TRP A 318 -5.22 -6.90 5.42
N ASN A 319 -6.27 -6.09 5.57
CA ASN A 319 -6.26 -4.66 5.33
C ASN A 319 -7.04 -3.87 6.39
N GLY A 320 -6.34 -3.16 7.23
CA GLY A 320 -6.87 -2.27 8.26
C GLY A 320 -6.92 -2.89 9.67
N PRO A 321 -6.71 -2.06 10.70
CA PRO A 321 -6.67 -2.49 12.10
C PRO A 321 -8.07 -2.84 12.64
N MET A 322 -8.09 -3.58 13.75
CA MET A 322 -9.31 -3.99 14.43
C MET A 322 -9.80 -2.96 15.46
N GLY A 323 -8.95 -2.01 15.82
CA GLY A 323 -9.21 -0.95 16.79
C GLY A 323 -8.22 0.19 16.64
N VAL A 324 -8.21 1.10 17.62
CA VAL A 324 -7.29 2.25 17.70
C VAL A 324 -5.95 1.77 18.25
N PHE A 325 -5.23 1.00 17.42
CA PHE A 325 -3.99 0.31 17.83
C PHE A 325 -2.83 1.25 18.16
N GLU A 326 -2.95 2.52 17.83
CA GLU A 326 -2.00 3.58 18.22
C GLU A 326 -1.98 3.77 19.72
N PHE A 327 -3.12 3.57 20.40
CA PHE A 327 -3.26 3.61 21.86
C PHE A 327 -3.08 2.20 22.43
N ASP A 328 -2.12 2.00 23.32
CA ASP A 328 -1.79 0.66 23.84
C ASP A 328 -2.98 -0.02 24.52
N ASN A 329 -3.88 0.75 25.17
CA ASN A 329 -5.10 0.24 25.81
C ASN A 329 -6.12 -0.35 24.80
N PHE A 330 -6.03 0.01 23.53
CA PHE A 330 -6.94 -0.38 22.45
C PHE A 330 -6.22 -1.06 21.27
N ALA A 331 -5.00 -1.56 21.54
CA ALA A 331 -4.18 -2.26 20.55
C ALA A 331 -4.37 -3.80 20.58
N HIS A 332 -5.06 -4.31 21.59
CA HIS A 332 -5.17 -5.75 21.86
C HIS A 332 -5.79 -6.55 20.72
N GLY A 333 -6.89 -6.06 20.16
CA GLY A 333 -7.58 -6.75 19.06
C GLY A 333 -6.71 -6.81 17.80
N THR A 334 -6.04 -5.73 17.44
CA THR A 334 -5.13 -5.70 16.29
C THR A 334 -3.90 -6.58 16.53
N GLN A 335 -3.36 -6.60 17.76
CA GLN A 335 -2.25 -7.48 18.14
C GLN A 335 -2.64 -8.95 18.06
N ALA A 336 -3.79 -9.32 18.61
CA ALA A 336 -4.29 -10.72 18.60
C ALA A 336 -4.44 -11.26 17.16
N ILE A 337 -4.94 -10.41 16.25
CA ILE A 337 -5.03 -10.78 14.83
C ILE A 337 -3.66 -10.91 14.20
N ALA A 338 -2.73 -9.98 14.45
CA ALA A 338 -1.38 -10.04 13.94
C ALA A 338 -0.66 -11.33 14.39
N GLU A 339 -0.80 -11.70 15.65
CA GLU A 339 -0.25 -12.94 16.22
C GLU A 339 -0.91 -14.18 15.60
N ALA A 340 -2.24 -14.20 15.44
CA ALA A 340 -2.96 -15.31 14.82
C ALA A 340 -2.51 -15.52 13.36
N VAL A 341 -2.32 -14.44 12.59
CA VAL A 341 -1.81 -14.52 11.20
C VAL A 341 -0.36 -15.00 11.17
N ALA A 342 0.47 -14.53 12.10
CA ALA A 342 1.89 -14.90 12.20
C ALA A 342 2.09 -16.39 12.59
N GLU A 343 1.13 -17.00 13.29
CA GLU A 343 1.18 -18.39 13.74
C GLU A 343 0.48 -19.36 12.79
N ALA A 344 -0.38 -18.86 11.89
CA ALA A 344 -1.13 -19.69 10.96
C ALA A 344 -0.25 -20.28 9.86
N ASP A 345 -0.48 -21.54 9.50
CA ASP A 345 0.11 -22.19 8.32
C ASP A 345 -0.63 -21.75 7.06
N CYS A 346 -0.36 -20.52 6.61
CA CYS A 346 -1.06 -19.88 5.50
C CYS A 346 -0.16 -18.95 4.70
N THR A 347 -0.58 -18.65 3.47
CA THR A 347 -0.04 -17.51 2.71
C THR A 347 -0.73 -16.25 3.18
N SER A 348 0.01 -15.38 3.87
CA SER A 348 -0.51 -14.12 4.44
C SER A 348 -0.05 -12.90 3.64
N ILE A 349 -1.01 -12.06 3.25
CA ILE A 349 -0.77 -10.80 2.54
C ILE A 349 -1.30 -9.66 3.37
N ILE A 350 -0.40 -8.75 3.71
CA ILE A 350 -0.71 -7.55 4.48
C ILE A 350 -0.73 -6.35 3.53
N GLY A 351 -1.87 -5.70 3.43
CA GLY A 351 -2.06 -4.51 2.60
C GLY A 351 -2.54 -3.30 3.41
N GLY A 352 -2.15 -2.11 2.95
CA GLY A 352 -2.52 -0.85 3.61
C GLY A 352 -1.56 -0.40 4.70
N GLY A 353 -1.35 0.92 4.78
CA GLY A 353 -0.35 1.52 5.66
C GLY A 353 -0.53 1.17 7.14
N ASP A 354 -1.78 1.20 7.63
CA ASP A 354 -2.09 0.95 9.04
C ASP A 354 -1.85 -0.51 9.44
N SER A 355 -2.17 -1.47 8.56
CA SER A 355 -1.88 -2.89 8.81
C SER A 355 -0.38 -3.15 8.85
N VAL A 356 0.36 -2.54 7.92
CA VAL A 356 1.83 -2.62 7.89
C VAL A 356 2.43 -1.98 9.14
N ALA A 357 1.93 -0.82 9.56
CA ALA A 357 2.36 -0.17 10.80
C ALA A 357 2.08 -1.06 12.03
N ALA A 358 0.92 -1.74 12.07
CA ALA A 358 0.57 -2.64 13.14
C ALA A 358 1.52 -3.84 13.23
N VAL A 359 1.76 -4.56 12.14
CA VAL A 359 2.68 -5.72 12.17
C VAL A 359 4.11 -5.32 12.51
N ASN A 360 4.54 -4.12 12.15
CA ASN A 360 5.83 -3.56 12.56
C ASN A 360 5.85 -3.20 14.06
N LYS A 361 4.78 -2.56 14.58
CA LYS A 361 4.65 -2.22 16.02
C LYS A 361 4.78 -3.46 16.89
N PHE A 362 4.20 -4.59 16.45
CA PHE A 362 4.24 -5.86 17.20
C PHE A 362 5.44 -6.76 16.84
N ASN A 363 6.39 -6.30 16.00
CA ASN A 363 7.57 -7.04 15.56
C ASN A 363 7.23 -8.39 14.88
N LEU A 364 6.17 -8.43 14.08
CA LEU A 364 5.68 -9.62 13.38
C LEU A 364 5.85 -9.56 11.85
N ALA A 365 6.43 -8.49 11.32
CA ALA A 365 6.58 -8.29 9.88
C ALA A 365 7.32 -9.44 9.18
N ASP A 366 8.39 -9.96 9.79
CA ASP A 366 9.20 -11.05 9.24
C ASP A 366 8.45 -12.41 9.21
N LYS A 367 7.31 -12.51 9.90
CA LYS A 367 6.46 -13.71 9.92
C LYS A 367 5.35 -13.68 8.85
N MET A 368 5.17 -12.56 8.18
CA MET A 368 4.18 -12.41 7.12
C MET A 368 4.78 -12.89 5.79
N SER A 369 3.98 -13.63 4.99
CA SER A 369 4.44 -14.14 3.70
C SER A 369 4.70 -13.01 2.71
N TRP A 370 3.86 -11.96 2.73
CA TRP A 370 3.99 -10.79 1.89
C TRP A 370 3.43 -9.52 2.55
N ILE A 371 4.22 -8.47 2.53
CA ILE A 371 3.78 -7.13 2.94
C ILE A 371 3.82 -6.24 1.70
N SER A 372 2.65 -5.79 1.24
CA SER A 372 2.54 -4.94 0.07
C SER A 372 3.02 -3.51 0.38
N THR A 373 3.83 -2.98 -0.52
CA THR A 373 4.27 -1.57 -0.47
C THR A 373 3.26 -0.61 -1.09
N GLY A 374 2.19 -1.16 -1.70
CA GLY A 374 1.31 -0.45 -2.62
C GLY A 374 0.29 0.49 -1.98
N GLY A 375 -0.07 0.30 -0.72
CA GLY A 375 -1.09 1.13 -0.06
C GLY A 375 -2.38 1.23 -0.88
N GLY A 376 -2.68 2.42 -1.44
CA GLY A 376 -3.87 2.65 -2.27
C GLY A 376 -3.88 1.83 -3.56
N ALA A 377 -2.73 1.61 -4.19
CA ALA A 377 -2.63 0.80 -5.41
C ALA A 377 -3.02 -0.66 -5.16
N SER A 378 -2.62 -1.22 -4.00
CA SER A 378 -3.02 -2.57 -3.61
C SER A 378 -4.53 -2.69 -3.48
N MET A 379 -5.16 -1.67 -2.88
CA MET A 379 -6.62 -1.67 -2.70
C MET A 379 -7.35 -1.59 -4.03
N GLU A 380 -6.94 -0.70 -4.92
CA GLU A 380 -7.56 -0.58 -6.24
C GLU A 380 -7.38 -1.86 -7.07
N LEU A 381 -6.21 -2.52 -6.96
CA LEU A 381 -5.98 -3.81 -7.63
C LEU A 381 -6.87 -4.92 -7.04
N VAL A 382 -7.03 -4.99 -5.71
CA VAL A 382 -7.95 -5.90 -5.01
C VAL A 382 -9.40 -5.64 -5.39
N GLU A 383 -9.79 -4.40 -5.66
CA GLU A 383 -11.10 -4.04 -6.19
C GLU A 383 -11.32 -4.46 -7.66
N GLY A 384 -10.31 -5.06 -8.30
CA GLY A 384 -10.36 -5.44 -9.71
C GLY A 384 -10.18 -4.27 -10.68
N LYS A 385 -9.74 -3.11 -10.20
CA LYS A 385 -9.50 -1.93 -11.05
C LYS A 385 -8.18 -2.06 -11.80
N ALA A 386 -8.20 -1.67 -13.06
CA ALA A 386 -6.99 -1.48 -13.84
C ALA A 386 -6.16 -0.32 -13.28
N LEU A 387 -4.85 -0.54 -13.12
CA LEU A 387 -3.95 0.50 -12.64
C LEU A 387 -3.34 1.25 -13.82
N PRO A 388 -3.55 2.57 -13.96
CA PRO A 388 -3.05 3.34 -15.11
C PRO A 388 -1.55 3.17 -15.39
N GLY A 389 -0.73 3.05 -14.33
CA GLY A 389 0.71 2.81 -14.48
C GLY A 389 1.03 1.45 -15.10
N VAL A 390 0.26 0.41 -14.76
CA VAL A 390 0.42 -0.93 -15.35
C VAL A 390 -0.09 -0.97 -16.78
N GLU A 391 -1.27 -0.37 -17.03
CA GLU A 391 -1.85 -0.31 -18.38
C GLU A 391 -0.96 0.40 -19.40
N ALA A 392 -0.15 1.37 -18.94
CA ALA A 392 0.76 2.13 -19.80
C ALA A 392 1.98 1.32 -20.26
N LEU A 393 2.23 0.13 -19.71
CA LEU A 393 3.39 -0.71 -20.05
C LEU A 393 3.11 -1.56 -21.29
N LEU A 394 4.20 -1.94 -21.99
CA LEU A 394 4.15 -2.84 -23.12
C LEU A 394 3.63 -4.23 -22.71
N ASP A 395 2.78 -4.81 -23.53
CA ASP A 395 2.31 -6.19 -23.37
C ASP A 395 3.44 -7.20 -23.63
N ALA A 396 3.42 -8.32 -22.86
CA ALA A 396 4.43 -9.39 -22.95
C ALA A 396 4.36 -10.19 -24.25
#